data_8875736faa2d7a98bda6d7de426626ee
#
_entry.id   8875736faa2d7a98bda6d7de426626ee
#
_cell.length_a   1.000
_cell.length_b   1.000
_cell.length_c   1.000
_cell.angle_alpha   90.00
_cell.angle_beta   90.00
_cell.angle_gamma   90.00
#
_symmetry.space_group_name_H-M   'P 1'
#
loop_
_entity.id
_entity.type
_entity.pdbx_description
1 polymer ?
#
loop_
_entity_poly.entity_id
_entity_poly.type
_entity_poly.pdbx_seq_one_letter_code
_entity_poly.pdbx_strand_id
1 'polypeptide(L)'
;MKTSNYSTIILMVFMISFSFSSMVKAQDDQPKKSPRATVSQIIGVDTKVTIDYSRPAMRGRTIYWDVVPNGMEKPNNYSDNKPYPWRAGADQNTTIEFNKDLEIEGKAIVAGKYSIHMIPSETTWVVIFNKVNDGWGSYKYDESQDALRVTVSPKNVHSVERLTYNFMDLDGYTATAFLHWGDKQVPVKLKVAGK
;
A
#
# COMPACT_ATOMS: atom_id res chain seq x y z
N MET A 1 85.75 14.97 37.52
CA MET A 1 84.41 15.56 37.65
C MET A 1 83.58 15.25 36.42
N LYS A 2 82.59 14.41 36.47
CA LYS A 2 81.72 14.02 35.37
C LYS A 2 80.39 14.68 35.53
N THR A 3 80.02 15.55 34.58
CA THR A 3 78.67 16.11 34.48
C THR A 3 77.79 15.20 33.67
N SER A 4 76.72 14.77 34.31
CA SER A 4 75.68 13.93 33.71
C SER A 4 74.62 14.82 33.08
N ASN A 5 74.44 14.71 31.74
CA ASN A 5 73.37 15.36 31.02
C ASN A 5 72.14 14.46 31.03
N TYR A 6 71.06 14.87 31.67
CA TYR A 6 69.75 14.22 31.53
C TYR A 6 69.00 14.87 30.39
N SER A 7 68.92 14.17 29.26
CA SER A 7 68.03 14.55 28.16
C SER A 7 66.60 14.24 28.55
N THR A 8 65.79 15.27 28.66
CA THR A 8 64.36 15.15 28.90
C THR A 8 63.68 14.79 27.58
N ILE A 9 63.22 13.53 27.47
CA ILE A 9 62.40 13.07 26.35
C ILE A 9 60.97 13.53 26.63
N ILE A 10 60.53 14.55 25.89
CA ILE A 10 59.12 14.98 25.86
C ILE A 10 58.36 14.03 24.96
N LEU A 11 57.56 13.12 25.57
CA LEU A 11 56.67 12.24 24.88
C LEU A 11 55.42 13.04 24.43
N MET A 12 55.40 13.46 23.16
CA MET A 12 54.24 14.11 22.55
C MET A 12 53.19 13.03 22.24
N VAL A 13 52.21 12.88 23.13
CA VAL A 13 51.04 12.02 22.88
C VAL A 13 50.14 12.75 21.89
N PHE A 14 50.19 12.34 20.62
CA PHE A 14 49.24 12.79 19.59
C PHE A 14 47.91 12.08 19.84
N MET A 15 46.94 12.75 20.50
CA MET A 15 45.57 12.30 20.63
C MET A 15 44.89 12.50 19.27
N ILE A 16 44.85 11.42 18.48
CA ILE A 16 44.03 11.38 17.26
C ILE A 16 42.58 11.23 17.70
N SER A 17 41.90 12.36 17.77
CA SER A 17 40.44 12.40 17.94
C SER A 17 39.78 11.86 16.66
N PHE A 18 39.44 10.57 16.66
CA PHE A 18 38.64 9.96 15.62
C PHE A 18 37.21 10.50 15.76
N SER A 19 36.93 11.60 15.08
CA SER A 19 35.54 12.11 14.99
C SER A 19 34.73 11.12 14.15
N PHE A 20 34.00 10.24 14.81
CA PHE A 20 32.94 9.47 14.19
C PHE A 20 31.86 10.48 13.77
N SER A 21 31.97 11.00 12.57
CA SER A 21 30.87 11.71 11.92
C SER A 21 29.79 10.65 11.63
N SER A 22 28.85 10.50 12.56
CA SER A 22 27.61 9.80 12.29
C SER A 22 26.97 10.49 11.10
N MET A 23 27.05 9.90 9.92
CA MET A 23 26.19 10.28 8.79
C MET A 23 24.75 9.98 9.21
N VAL A 24 24.14 10.91 9.92
CA VAL A 24 22.68 10.96 10.04
C VAL A 24 22.20 11.15 8.60
N LYS A 25 21.67 10.07 7.99
CA LYS A 25 20.90 10.20 6.76
C LYS A 25 19.84 11.26 7.05
N ALA A 26 19.98 12.42 6.42
CA ALA A 26 18.92 13.42 6.45
C ALA A 26 17.66 12.70 5.95
N GLN A 27 16.74 12.44 6.86
CA GLN A 27 15.43 11.91 6.53
C GLN A 27 14.80 13.02 5.68
N ASP A 28 14.32 12.65 4.48
CA ASP A 28 13.67 13.61 3.59
C ASP A 28 12.45 14.20 4.34
N ASP A 29 12.63 15.39 4.90
CA ASP A 29 11.60 16.09 5.70
C ASP A 29 10.43 16.61 4.85
N GLN A 30 10.45 16.34 3.55
CA GLN A 30 9.36 16.77 2.68
C GLN A 30 8.13 15.84 2.81
N PRO A 31 6.94 16.42 2.98
CA PRO A 31 5.71 15.62 3.04
C PRO A 31 5.56 14.74 1.81
N LYS A 32 5.32 13.45 2.02
CA LYS A 32 5.11 12.50 0.92
C LYS A 32 3.96 12.94 0.03
N LYS A 33 4.15 12.87 -1.29
CA LYS A 33 3.11 13.20 -2.28
C LYS A 33 1.87 12.32 -2.14
N SER A 34 2.07 11.07 -1.72
CA SER A 34 1.02 10.06 -1.48
C SER A 34 1.21 9.48 -0.07
N PRO A 35 0.78 10.20 1.00
CA PRO A 35 0.96 9.72 2.37
C PRO A 35 0.24 8.40 2.60
N ARG A 36 0.80 7.55 3.47
CA ARG A 36 0.15 6.31 3.92
C ARG A 36 -1.03 6.64 4.82
N ALA A 37 -2.03 5.78 4.76
CA ALA A 37 -3.19 5.79 5.65
C ALA A 37 -3.63 4.36 5.93
N THR A 38 -4.30 4.19 7.04
CA THR A 38 -4.89 2.94 7.47
C THR A 38 -6.33 3.20 7.88
N VAL A 39 -7.23 2.32 7.46
CA VAL A 39 -8.61 2.29 7.94
C VAL A 39 -8.94 0.89 8.42
N SER A 40 -9.65 0.78 9.53
CA SER A 40 -10.07 -0.51 10.11
C SER A 40 -11.54 -0.49 10.48
N GLN A 41 -12.18 -1.66 10.34
CA GLN A 41 -13.56 -1.88 10.73
C GLN A 41 -13.69 -3.22 11.45
N ILE A 42 -14.44 -3.25 12.54
CA ILE A 42 -14.92 -4.49 13.15
C ILE A 42 -16.26 -4.85 12.50
N ILE A 43 -16.37 -6.06 11.98
CA ILE A 43 -17.59 -6.63 11.40
C ILE A 43 -18.08 -7.74 12.33
N GLY A 44 -19.34 -7.72 12.68
CA GLY A 44 -19.91 -8.64 13.67
C GLY A 44 -19.31 -8.40 15.06
N VAL A 45 -18.91 -9.48 15.73
CA VAL A 45 -18.43 -9.41 17.12
C VAL A 45 -16.96 -8.95 17.19
N ASP A 46 -16.08 -9.56 16.38
CA ASP A 46 -14.63 -9.44 16.53
C ASP A 46 -13.85 -9.65 15.23
N THR A 47 -14.51 -9.65 14.09
CA THR A 47 -13.83 -9.77 12.79
C THR A 47 -13.27 -8.41 12.39
N LYS A 48 -11.99 -8.22 12.62
CA LYS A 48 -11.29 -6.98 12.25
C LYS A 48 -10.82 -7.06 10.81
N VAL A 49 -11.20 -6.07 10.02
CA VAL A 49 -10.68 -5.83 8.66
C VAL A 49 -9.90 -4.53 8.66
N THR A 50 -8.68 -4.56 8.14
CA THR A 50 -7.78 -3.41 8.06
C THR A 50 -7.30 -3.22 6.63
N ILE A 51 -7.41 -2.01 6.08
CA ILE A 51 -6.86 -1.64 4.78
C ILE A 51 -5.76 -0.61 4.98
N ASP A 52 -4.57 -0.90 4.45
CA ASP A 52 -3.39 -0.05 4.51
C ASP A 52 -3.01 0.39 3.09
N TYR A 53 -2.92 1.70 2.84
CA TYR A 53 -2.81 2.22 1.48
C TYR A 53 -2.11 3.57 1.41
N SER A 54 -1.60 3.94 0.23
CA SER A 54 -1.11 5.30 -0.03
C SER A 54 -2.19 6.13 -0.74
N ARG A 55 -2.24 7.43 -0.42
CA ARG A 55 -3.29 8.37 -0.82
C ARG A 55 -2.80 9.36 -1.88
N PRO A 56 -2.72 8.99 -3.17
CA PRO A 56 -2.42 9.95 -4.23
C PRO A 56 -3.52 11.01 -4.32
N ALA A 57 -3.13 12.23 -4.71
CA ALA A 57 -4.03 13.34 -4.99
C ALA A 57 -4.20 13.52 -6.50
N MET A 58 -5.35 14.06 -6.92
CA MET A 58 -5.64 14.36 -8.33
C MET A 58 -4.70 15.43 -8.89
N ARG A 59 -4.50 16.52 -8.15
CA ARG A 59 -3.63 17.65 -8.54
C ARG A 59 -3.99 18.19 -9.93
N GLY A 60 -5.28 18.36 -10.18
CA GLY A 60 -5.79 18.87 -11.46
C GLY A 60 -5.71 17.91 -12.65
N ARG A 61 -5.31 16.63 -12.42
CA ARG A 61 -5.28 15.62 -13.49
C ARG A 61 -6.66 14.97 -13.65
N THR A 62 -6.97 14.54 -14.86
CA THR A 62 -8.01 13.55 -15.10
C THR A 62 -7.55 12.21 -14.53
N ILE A 63 -8.37 11.59 -13.67
CA ILE A 63 -7.96 10.34 -13.02
C ILE A 63 -8.24 9.14 -13.91
N TYR A 64 -9.43 9.04 -14.43
CA TYR A 64 -9.87 7.95 -15.30
C TYR A 64 -9.79 8.45 -16.75
N TRP A 65 -9.03 7.96 -17.51
CA TRP A 65 -8.15 6.88 -17.86
C TRP A 65 -6.70 7.36 -18.08
N ASP A 66 -6.35 8.49 -17.47
CA ASP A 66 -5.00 9.07 -17.59
C ASP A 66 -4.06 8.52 -16.52
N VAL A 67 -4.58 8.29 -15.30
CA VAL A 67 -3.82 7.79 -14.15
C VAL A 67 -4.23 6.37 -13.76
N VAL A 68 -5.53 6.11 -13.74
CA VAL A 68 -6.10 4.77 -13.58
C VAL A 68 -6.35 4.21 -14.97
N PRO A 69 -5.75 3.05 -15.34
CA PRO A 69 -5.83 2.53 -16.70
C PRO A 69 -7.24 2.05 -17.05
N ASN A 70 -7.55 1.93 -18.32
CA ASN A 70 -8.66 1.13 -18.81
C ASN A 70 -8.12 -0.27 -19.12
N GLY A 71 -8.32 -1.22 -18.21
CA GLY A 71 -7.73 -2.55 -18.30
C GLY A 71 -6.43 -2.70 -17.50
N MET A 72 -5.49 -3.46 -18.05
CA MET A 72 -4.16 -3.64 -17.47
C MET A 72 -3.27 -2.44 -17.77
N GLU A 73 -2.34 -2.16 -16.86
CA GLU A 73 -1.23 -1.22 -17.11
C GLU A 73 -0.34 -1.73 -18.25
N LYS A 74 0.21 -0.78 -19.00
CA LYS A 74 1.12 -1.12 -20.10
C LYS A 74 2.43 -1.70 -19.58
N PRO A 75 3.00 -2.67 -20.32
CA PRO A 75 4.31 -3.24 -20.01
C PRO A 75 5.40 -2.18 -19.89
N ASN A 76 6.36 -2.40 -18.99
CA ASN A 76 7.56 -1.57 -18.84
C ASN A 76 8.73 -2.40 -18.29
N ASN A 77 9.91 -1.78 -18.19
CA ASN A 77 11.12 -2.47 -17.72
C ASN A 77 11.03 -2.98 -16.27
N TYR A 78 10.22 -2.37 -15.43
CA TYR A 78 10.02 -2.80 -14.04
C TYR A 78 9.09 -4.01 -13.93
N SER A 79 8.23 -4.22 -14.93
CA SER A 79 7.27 -5.32 -15.01
C SER A 79 7.76 -6.49 -15.90
N ASP A 80 9.07 -6.58 -16.17
CA ASP A 80 9.66 -7.56 -17.07
C ASP A 80 8.99 -7.55 -18.46
N ASN A 81 8.57 -6.37 -18.92
CA ASN A 81 7.83 -6.15 -20.16
C ASN A 81 6.51 -6.93 -20.25
N LYS A 82 5.86 -7.19 -19.09
CA LYS A 82 4.52 -7.80 -19.01
C LYS A 82 3.48 -6.76 -18.58
N PRO A 83 2.23 -6.86 -19.06
CA PRO A 83 1.15 -6.05 -18.51
C PRO A 83 0.85 -6.47 -17.06
N TYR A 84 0.38 -5.52 -16.25
CA TYR A 84 0.11 -5.76 -14.83
C TYR A 84 -1.14 -4.98 -14.39
N PRO A 85 -1.85 -5.41 -13.32
CA PRO A 85 -3.04 -4.70 -12.85
C PRO A 85 -2.67 -3.39 -12.16
N TRP A 86 -3.59 -2.45 -12.09
CA TRP A 86 -3.42 -1.23 -11.32
C TRP A 86 -3.27 -1.55 -9.82
N ARG A 87 -2.30 -0.89 -9.16
CA ARG A 87 -1.98 -1.11 -7.72
C ARG A 87 -3.03 -0.59 -6.74
N ALA A 88 -4.17 -0.08 -7.23
CA ALA A 88 -5.27 0.43 -6.41
C ALA A 88 -4.85 1.46 -5.34
N GLY A 89 -3.85 2.28 -5.66
CA GLY A 89 -3.23 3.26 -4.76
C GLY A 89 -1.96 3.86 -5.38
N ALA A 90 -0.95 4.07 -4.54
CA ALA A 90 0.37 4.57 -4.96
C ALA A 90 1.48 3.94 -4.11
N ASP A 91 2.72 4.00 -4.60
CA ASP A 91 3.93 3.49 -3.93
C ASP A 91 3.85 1.99 -3.61
N GLN A 92 4.00 1.58 -2.35
CA GLN A 92 3.86 0.19 -1.91
C GLN A 92 2.46 -0.35 -2.14
N ASN A 93 2.33 -1.67 -2.12
CA ASN A 93 1.03 -2.33 -2.20
C ASN A 93 -0.01 -1.71 -1.27
N THR A 94 -1.22 -1.54 -1.79
CA THR A 94 -2.42 -1.46 -0.97
C THR A 94 -2.69 -2.86 -0.44
N THR A 95 -2.89 -3.01 0.85
CA THR A 95 -3.14 -4.30 1.49
C THR A 95 -4.45 -4.30 2.25
N ILE A 96 -5.08 -5.47 2.32
CA ILE A 96 -6.19 -5.76 3.22
C ILE A 96 -5.80 -6.95 4.10
N GLU A 97 -6.11 -6.84 5.39
CA GLU A 97 -5.87 -7.89 6.37
C GLU A 97 -7.12 -8.14 7.18
N PHE A 98 -7.47 -9.41 7.40
CA PHE A 98 -8.58 -9.81 8.24
C PHE A 98 -8.25 -11.06 9.04
N ASN A 99 -8.76 -11.11 10.28
CA ASN A 99 -8.41 -12.13 11.26
C ASN A 99 -9.36 -13.35 11.27
N LYS A 100 -10.39 -13.36 10.43
CA LYS A 100 -11.33 -14.47 10.24
C LYS A 100 -11.69 -14.62 8.78
N ASP A 101 -12.07 -15.81 8.36
CA ASP A 101 -12.50 -16.09 6.99
C ASP A 101 -13.69 -15.21 6.60
N LEU A 102 -13.67 -14.72 5.37
CA LEU A 102 -14.70 -13.88 4.80
C LEU A 102 -15.30 -14.49 3.54
N GLU A 103 -16.48 -14.05 3.20
CA GLU A 103 -17.02 -14.07 1.85
C GLU A 103 -16.89 -12.67 1.26
N ILE A 104 -16.19 -12.54 0.13
CA ILE A 104 -16.05 -11.29 -0.61
C ILE A 104 -16.83 -11.42 -1.92
N GLU A 105 -17.84 -10.57 -2.12
CA GLU A 105 -18.79 -10.70 -3.23
C GLU A 105 -19.36 -12.12 -3.34
N GLY A 106 -19.65 -12.76 -2.18
CA GLY A 106 -20.17 -14.12 -2.09
C GLY A 106 -19.16 -15.25 -2.33
N LYS A 107 -17.86 -14.94 -2.49
CA LYS A 107 -16.81 -15.95 -2.67
C LYS A 107 -15.93 -16.03 -1.43
N ALA A 108 -15.65 -17.25 -0.98
CA ALA A 108 -14.85 -17.50 0.21
C ALA A 108 -13.38 -17.11 0.03
N ILE A 109 -12.80 -16.54 1.09
CA ILE A 109 -11.37 -16.26 1.22
C ILE A 109 -10.96 -16.50 2.67
N VAL A 110 -9.82 -17.16 2.88
CA VAL A 110 -9.31 -17.46 4.23
C VAL A 110 -8.72 -16.22 4.90
N ALA A 111 -8.74 -16.20 6.23
CA ALA A 111 -8.10 -15.16 7.02
C ALA A 111 -6.64 -14.96 6.62
N GLY A 112 -6.19 -13.70 6.58
CA GLY A 112 -4.83 -13.39 6.17
C GLY A 112 -4.67 -11.96 5.71
N LYS A 113 -3.47 -11.69 5.15
CA LYS A 113 -3.12 -10.41 4.55
C LYS A 113 -2.88 -10.59 3.06
N TYR A 114 -3.49 -9.73 2.26
CA TYR A 114 -3.45 -9.77 0.80
C TYR A 114 -3.15 -8.38 0.25
N SER A 115 -2.43 -8.30 -0.87
CA SER A 115 -2.42 -7.07 -1.65
C SER A 115 -3.70 -6.94 -2.46
N ILE A 116 -4.14 -5.70 -2.65
CA ILE A 116 -5.26 -5.36 -3.52
C ILE A 116 -4.71 -4.82 -4.83
N HIS A 117 -5.13 -5.43 -5.93
CA HIS A 117 -4.91 -4.91 -7.28
C HIS A 117 -6.26 -4.81 -8.00
N MET A 118 -6.33 -3.97 -9.03
CA MET A 118 -7.57 -3.81 -9.80
C MET A 118 -7.29 -3.78 -11.30
N ILE A 119 -8.25 -4.31 -12.06
CA ILE A 119 -8.32 -4.17 -13.52
C ILE A 119 -9.58 -3.37 -13.83
N PRO A 120 -9.46 -2.05 -13.99
CA PRO A 120 -10.60 -1.16 -14.24
C PRO A 120 -11.14 -1.32 -15.67
N SER A 121 -12.43 -1.08 -15.83
CA SER A 121 -13.06 -0.86 -17.12
C SER A 121 -14.19 0.17 -16.98
N GLU A 122 -14.85 0.51 -18.06
CA GLU A 122 -15.92 1.51 -18.04
C GLU A 122 -17.10 1.13 -17.15
N THR A 123 -17.46 -0.15 -17.13
CA THR A 123 -18.69 -0.64 -16.47
C THR A 123 -18.44 -1.55 -15.30
N THR A 124 -17.34 -2.31 -15.31
CA THR A 124 -17.02 -3.29 -14.27
C THR A 124 -15.53 -3.27 -13.96
N TRP A 125 -15.17 -3.55 -12.72
CA TRP A 125 -13.78 -3.66 -12.28
C TRP A 125 -13.53 -5.02 -11.69
N VAL A 126 -12.40 -5.64 -12.06
CA VAL A 126 -11.92 -6.84 -11.36
C VAL A 126 -11.09 -6.40 -10.18
N VAL A 127 -11.47 -6.80 -8.97
CA VAL A 127 -10.69 -6.62 -7.75
C VAL A 127 -9.99 -7.92 -7.44
N ILE A 128 -8.67 -7.85 -7.24
CA ILE A 128 -7.79 -9.00 -7.04
C ILE A 128 -7.21 -8.94 -5.64
N PHE A 129 -7.26 -10.06 -4.94
CA PHE A 129 -6.62 -10.28 -3.64
C PHE A 129 -5.46 -11.26 -3.85
N ASN A 130 -4.21 -10.77 -3.75
CA ASN A 130 -3.03 -11.54 -4.05
C ASN A 130 -2.21 -11.81 -2.77
N LYS A 131 -1.63 -13.00 -2.66
CA LYS A 131 -0.86 -13.45 -1.48
C LYS A 131 0.47 -12.71 -1.32
N VAL A 132 1.06 -12.20 -2.41
CA VAL A 132 2.27 -11.37 -2.36
C VAL A 132 1.86 -9.95 -1.99
N ASN A 133 2.17 -9.51 -0.77
CA ASN A 133 1.61 -8.27 -0.19
C ASN A 133 2.65 -7.25 0.31
N ASP A 134 3.93 -7.45 0.02
CA ASP A 134 5.06 -6.62 0.45
C ASP A 134 5.77 -5.89 -0.71
N GLY A 135 5.20 -5.93 -1.92
CA GLY A 135 5.80 -5.38 -3.13
C GLY A 135 5.66 -3.86 -3.29
N TRP A 136 6.44 -3.32 -4.22
CA TRP A 136 6.32 -1.94 -4.71
C TRP A 136 5.31 -1.87 -5.87
N GLY A 137 4.04 -1.63 -5.54
CA GLY A 137 2.95 -1.60 -6.53
C GLY A 137 2.70 -2.97 -7.18
N SER A 138 2.47 -2.98 -8.49
CA SER A 138 2.08 -4.20 -9.21
C SER A 138 3.10 -4.66 -10.23
N TYR A 139 4.32 -4.10 -10.25
CA TYR A 139 5.30 -4.41 -11.30
C TYR A 139 5.70 -5.89 -11.35
N LYS A 140 5.78 -6.55 -10.19
CA LYS A 140 6.11 -7.97 -10.05
C LYS A 140 4.89 -8.81 -9.69
N TYR A 141 3.73 -8.39 -10.18
CA TYR A 141 2.49 -9.12 -9.99
C TYR A 141 2.57 -10.52 -10.59
N ASP A 142 2.19 -11.51 -9.80
CA ASP A 142 2.11 -12.92 -10.18
C ASP A 142 0.67 -13.41 -10.01
N GLU A 143 0.00 -13.67 -11.12
CA GLU A 143 -1.39 -14.14 -11.15
C GLU A 143 -1.56 -15.51 -10.46
N SER A 144 -0.53 -16.34 -10.44
CA SER A 144 -0.58 -17.66 -9.76
C SER A 144 -0.72 -17.53 -8.24
N GLN A 145 -0.43 -16.36 -7.68
CA GLN A 145 -0.57 -16.03 -6.28
C GLN A 145 -1.92 -15.40 -5.92
N ASP A 146 -2.84 -15.28 -6.88
CA ASP A 146 -4.17 -14.76 -6.59
C ASP A 146 -4.93 -15.72 -5.67
N ALA A 147 -5.37 -15.21 -4.54
CA ALA A 147 -6.24 -15.93 -3.63
C ALA A 147 -7.70 -15.80 -4.08
N LEU A 148 -8.07 -14.64 -4.63
CA LEU A 148 -9.45 -14.38 -5.06
C LEU A 148 -9.47 -13.27 -6.12
N ARG A 149 -10.40 -13.42 -7.07
CA ARG A 149 -10.83 -12.35 -8.00
C ARG A 149 -12.35 -12.20 -7.95
N VAL A 150 -12.80 -10.97 -7.81
CA VAL A 150 -14.22 -10.60 -7.83
C VAL A 150 -14.46 -9.49 -8.83
N THR A 151 -15.65 -9.44 -9.39
CA THR A 151 -16.08 -8.37 -10.30
C THR A 151 -17.07 -7.48 -9.59
N VAL A 152 -16.86 -6.18 -9.63
CA VAL A 152 -17.71 -5.17 -9.01
C VAL A 152 -18.05 -4.07 -10.02
N SER A 153 -19.13 -3.32 -9.79
CA SER A 153 -19.50 -2.18 -10.62
C SER A 153 -19.18 -0.88 -9.87
N PRO A 154 -18.32 -0.01 -10.41
CA PRO A 154 -18.07 1.28 -9.82
C PRO A 154 -19.33 2.15 -9.88
N LYS A 155 -19.47 3.07 -8.91
CA LYS A 155 -20.56 4.04 -8.84
C LYS A 155 -19.99 5.44 -9.10
N ASN A 156 -20.72 6.27 -9.85
CA ASN A 156 -20.42 7.69 -9.95
C ASN A 156 -20.91 8.40 -8.68
N VAL A 157 -20.04 9.18 -8.08
CA VAL A 157 -20.28 9.89 -6.82
C VAL A 157 -19.66 11.29 -6.90
N HIS A 158 -19.83 12.12 -5.85
CA HIS A 158 -19.12 13.40 -5.77
C HIS A 158 -17.60 13.19 -5.82
N SER A 159 -16.89 14.11 -6.46
CA SER A 159 -15.45 13.99 -6.62
C SER A 159 -14.70 14.26 -5.31
N VAL A 160 -13.67 13.44 -5.04
CA VAL A 160 -12.72 13.65 -3.94
C VAL A 160 -11.29 13.73 -4.46
N GLU A 161 -10.54 14.69 -3.93
CA GLU A 161 -9.17 15.00 -4.36
C GLU A 161 -8.18 13.87 -4.08
N ARG A 162 -8.30 13.19 -2.92
CA ARG A 162 -7.36 12.15 -2.50
C ARG A 162 -8.03 10.79 -2.48
N LEU A 163 -7.36 9.80 -3.05
CA LEU A 163 -7.76 8.40 -2.94
C LEU A 163 -7.98 8.04 -1.47
N THR A 164 -9.11 7.42 -1.21
CA THR A 164 -9.55 7.02 0.14
C THR A 164 -10.15 5.63 0.09
N TYR A 165 -9.81 4.79 1.06
CA TYR A 165 -10.57 3.60 1.41
C TYR A 165 -11.40 3.88 2.66
N ASN A 166 -12.59 3.30 2.73
CA ASN A 166 -13.44 3.36 3.92
C ASN A 166 -14.45 2.20 3.90
N PHE A 167 -15.29 2.13 4.94
CA PHE A 167 -16.35 1.14 5.10
C PHE A 167 -17.70 1.83 5.22
N MET A 168 -18.74 1.17 4.72
CA MET A 168 -20.15 1.60 4.82
C MET A 168 -21.05 0.36 4.93
N ASP A 169 -22.35 0.58 5.07
CA ASP A 169 -23.39 -0.46 5.09
C ASP A 169 -23.08 -1.59 6.11
N LEU A 170 -22.69 -1.19 7.34
CA LEU A 170 -22.49 -2.14 8.41
C LEU A 170 -23.85 -2.68 8.86
N ASP A 171 -24.05 -3.98 8.69
CA ASP A 171 -25.25 -4.67 9.12
C ASP A 171 -24.91 -6.09 9.62
N GLY A 172 -25.00 -6.27 10.95
CA GLY A 172 -24.67 -7.53 11.61
C GLY A 172 -23.27 -8.02 11.26
N TYR A 173 -23.16 -9.02 10.39
CA TYR A 173 -21.93 -9.65 9.97
C TYR A 173 -21.45 -9.23 8.58
N THR A 174 -21.98 -8.13 8.06
CA THR A 174 -21.63 -7.59 6.74
C THR A 174 -21.11 -6.17 6.80
N ALA A 175 -20.33 -5.79 5.81
CA ALA A 175 -19.90 -4.42 5.54
C ALA A 175 -19.57 -4.28 4.05
N THR A 176 -19.55 -3.05 3.56
CA THR A 176 -19.02 -2.72 2.24
C THR A 176 -17.74 -1.92 2.40
N ALA A 177 -16.60 -2.50 2.05
CA ALA A 177 -15.37 -1.75 1.86
C ALA A 177 -15.44 -1.02 0.51
N PHE A 178 -14.88 0.19 0.41
CA PHE A 178 -14.84 0.87 -0.88
C PHE A 178 -13.57 1.69 -1.07
N LEU A 179 -13.11 1.76 -2.31
CA LEU A 179 -12.17 2.76 -2.78
C LEU A 179 -12.98 3.95 -3.33
N HIS A 180 -12.56 5.18 -3.02
CA HIS A 180 -13.11 6.40 -3.59
C HIS A 180 -11.97 7.31 -4.05
N TRP A 181 -11.97 7.70 -5.33
CA TRP A 181 -11.02 8.66 -5.89
C TRP A 181 -11.63 9.33 -7.12
N GLY A 182 -11.42 10.64 -7.26
CA GLY A 182 -12.16 11.40 -8.26
C GLY A 182 -13.67 11.19 -8.07
N ASP A 183 -14.38 10.98 -9.14
CA ASP A 183 -15.83 10.82 -9.19
C ASP A 183 -16.32 9.36 -9.13
N LYS A 184 -15.44 8.39 -8.84
CA LYS A 184 -15.82 6.98 -8.76
C LYS A 184 -15.59 6.39 -7.37
N GLN A 185 -16.58 5.60 -6.95
CA GLN A 185 -16.53 4.74 -5.79
C GLN A 185 -16.62 3.27 -6.25
N VAL A 186 -15.69 2.44 -5.79
CA VAL A 186 -15.60 1.00 -6.11
C VAL A 186 -15.96 0.20 -4.85
N PRO A 187 -17.23 -0.20 -4.68
CA PRO A 187 -17.67 -0.95 -3.51
C PRO A 187 -17.30 -2.42 -3.63
N VAL A 188 -17.00 -3.06 -2.50
CA VAL A 188 -16.72 -4.49 -2.36
C VAL A 188 -17.43 -4.98 -1.10
N LYS A 189 -18.38 -5.89 -1.27
CA LYS A 189 -19.14 -6.46 -0.15
C LYS A 189 -18.32 -7.50 0.60
N LEU A 190 -18.33 -7.39 1.92
CA LEU A 190 -17.66 -8.30 2.85
C LEU A 190 -18.73 -8.92 3.76
N LYS A 191 -18.61 -10.21 4.02
CA LYS A 191 -19.43 -10.93 4.98
C LYS A 191 -18.54 -11.89 5.77
N VAL A 192 -18.76 -11.99 7.08
CA VAL A 192 -18.06 -12.99 7.90
C VAL A 192 -18.52 -14.38 7.50
N ALA A 193 -17.59 -15.28 7.20
CA ALA A 193 -17.93 -16.61 6.73
C ALA A 193 -18.76 -17.39 7.77
N GLY A 194 -19.74 -18.14 7.30
CA GLY A 194 -20.62 -18.96 8.13
C GLY A 194 -21.66 -18.20 8.97
N LYS A 195 -21.88 -16.91 8.65
CA LYS A 195 -22.88 -16.07 9.32
C LYS A 195 -23.99 -15.61 8.37
#